data_e500d4c4081e6cd2825880b0b1aa77e0
#
_entry.id   e500d4c4081e6cd2825880b0b1aa77e0
#
_cell.length_a   1.000
_cell.length_b   1.000
_cell.length_c   1.000
_cell.angle_alpha   90.00
_cell.angle_beta   90.00
_cell.angle_gamma   90.00
#
_symmetry.space_group_name_H-M   'P 1'
#
loop_
_entity.id
_entity.type
_entity.pdbx_description
1 polymer ?
#
loop_
_entity_poly.entity_id
_entity_poly.type
_entity_poly.pdbx_seq_one_letter_code
_entity_poly.pdbx_strand_id
1 'polypeptide(L)'
;MVERMQLRNLRLSRLLLKIAHSNSFYPLSSIIQFFLDTIALSCTAMVVSYWRFVYQVHPDPMGATQDTVFRVIPLVFLIQAIVGYVVGIYRRRWRYGSFDEIAGLLTTTTISIAILLFLRFFDKSLNPYPRSVIVVGGFAGVFLMAANRYVWRLIREQLRRPTEDTATKILVYGAGEGGIQMVNTLLRNPSSSYLPVGFIDDNPDTHRLSISGVPVIGGRDSLAEARGKTGATTLLIAIPSADSSLINDISSRAQKLGMDVKIVPPVQNLNERPLSPGDIRDLTDEDLLGRRK
;
A
#
# COMPACT_ATOMS: atom_id res chain seq x y z
N MET A 1 5.24 -28.38 19.23
CA MET A 1 5.37 -26.91 19.52
C MET A 1 5.27 -26.07 18.28
N VAL A 2 5.92 -26.45 17.18
CA VAL A 2 5.90 -25.75 15.89
C VAL A 2 4.48 -25.71 15.26
N GLU A 3 3.74 -26.81 15.30
CA GLU A 3 2.39 -26.94 14.74
C GLU A 3 1.35 -26.03 15.43
N ARG A 4 1.44 -25.86 16.74
CA ARG A 4 0.58 -24.92 17.50
C ARG A 4 0.91 -23.46 17.20
N MET A 5 2.15 -23.15 16.86
CA MET A 5 2.56 -21.80 16.42
C MET A 5 2.04 -21.49 15.01
N GLN A 6 2.10 -22.45 14.08
CA GLN A 6 1.53 -22.29 12.74
C GLN A 6 0.00 -22.12 12.76
N LEU A 7 -0.71 -22.91 13.56
CA LEU A 7 -2.17 -22.80 13.73
C LEU A 7 -2.59 -21.47 14.37
N ARG A 8 -1.78 -20.92 15.28
CA ARG A 8 -2.02 -19.61 15.90
C ARG A 8 -1.80 -18.49 14.91
N ASN A 9 -0.78 -18.59 14.08
CA ASN A 9 -0.52 -17.60 13.01
C ASN A 9 -1.59 -17.65 11.91
N LEU A 10 -2.09 -18.84 11.56
CA LEU A 10 -3.21 -19.02 10.62
C LEU A 10 -4.55 -18.49 11.18
N ARG A 11 -4.78 -18.60 12.48
CA ARG A 11 -5.98 -18.02 13.11
C ARG A 11 -5.90 -16.50 13.20
N LEU A 12 -4.73 -15.96 13.53
CA LEU A 12 -4.47 -14.51 13.54
C LEU A 12 -4.59 -13.92 12.14
N SER A 13 -4.03 -14.57 11.13
CA SER A 13 -4.13 -14.09 9.73
C SER A 13 -5.58 -14.15 9.21
N ARG A 14 -6.36 -15.20 9.52
CA ARG A 14 -7.78 -15.28 9.18
C ARG A 14 -8.64 -14.26 9.93
N LEU A 15 -8.32 -13.97 11.19
CA LEU A 15 -8.97 -12.90 11.96
C LEU A 15 -8.64 -11.53 11.37
N LEU A 16 -7.38 -11.27 11.03
CA LEU A 16 -6.93 -10.04 10.37
C LEU A 16 -7.55 -9.89 8.99
N LEU A 17 -7.69 -10.98 8.22
CA LEU A 17 -8.37 -10.98 6.92
C LEU A 17 -9.89 -10.73 7.06
N LYS A 18 -10.56 -11.33 8.04
CA LYS A 18 -11.97 -11.04 8.34
C LYS A 18 -12.19 -9.60 8.75
N ILE A 19 -11.25 -9.07 9.51
CA ILE A 19 -11.18 -7.69 9.96
C ILE A 19 -10.97 -6.74 8.76
N ALA A 20 -10.08 -7.10 7.84
CA ALA A 20 -9.77 -6.30 6.65
C ALA A 20 -10.92 -6.27 5.60
N HIS A 21 -11.80 -7.26 5.59
CA HIS A 21 -12.92 -7.39 4.62
C HIS A 21 -14.24 -6.77 5.08
N SER A 22 -14.39 -6.48 6.37
CA SER A 22 -15.65 -5.92 6.88
C SER A 22 -15.74 -4.42 6.55
N ASN A 23 -16.78 -4.04 5.80
CA ASN A 23 -17.14 -2.63 5.56
C ASN A 23 -17.40 -1.83 6.86
N SER A 24 -17.57 -2.51 7.98
CA SER A 24 -17.75 -1.94 9.33
C SER A 24 -16.45 -1.42 9.95
N PHE A 25 -15.28 -1.68 9.33
CA PHE A 25 -13.95 -1.37 9.89
C PHE A 25 -13.42 0.03 9.58
N TYR A 26 -14.12 0.80 8.73
CA TYR A 26 -13.68 2.16 8.38
C TYR A 26 -13.62 3.13 9.58
N PRO A 27 -14.60 3.15 10.50
CA PRO A 27 -14.49 4.01 11.68
C PRO A 27 -13.35 3.58 12.61
N LEU A 28 -13.11 2.28 12.76
CA LEU A 28 -12.04 1.77 13.62
C LEU A 28 -10.65 2.10 13.07
N SER A 29 -10.45 2.06 11.75
CA SER A 29 -9.17 2.44 11.14
C SER A 29 -8.85 3.93 11.36
N SER A 30 -9.84 4.80 11.32
CA SER A 30 -9.69 6.23 11.59
C SER A 30 -9.36 6.51 13.05
N ILE A 31 -9.98 5.77 13.97
CA ILE A 31 -9.69 5.85 15.41
C ILE A 31 -8.24 5.38 15.68
N ILE A 32 -7.84 4.25 15.13
CA ILE A 32 -6.46 3.74 15.27
C ILE A 32 -5.46 4.76 14.73
N GLN A 33 -5.70 5.33 13.55
CA GLN A 33 -4.83 6.35 12.97
C GLN A 33 -4.75 7.60 13.85
N PHE A 34 -5.86 8.06 14.40
CA PHE A 34 -5.88 9.19 15.34
C PHE A 34 -4.98 8.94 16.56
N PHE A 35 -5.08 7.76 17.18
CA PHE A 35 -4.22 7.41 18.31
C PHE A 35 -2.74 7.33 17.91
N LEU A 36 -2.43 6.72 16.76
CA LEU A 36 -1.07 6.62 16.25
C LEU A 36 -0.47 8.00 15.93
N ASP A 37 -1.27 8.90 15.36
CA ASP A 37 -0.85 10.27 15.08
C ASP A 37 -0.56 11.04 16.38
N THR A 38 -1.41 10.89 17.40
CA THR A 38 -1.20 11.54 18.70
C THR A 38 0.02 10.98 19.43
N ILE A 39 0.23 9.66 19.37
CA ILE A 39 1.43 9.01 19.90
C ILE A 39 2.67 9.53 19.15
N ALA A 40 2.62 9.65 17.83
CA ALA A 40 3.72 10.16 17.03
C ALA A 40 4.11 11.58 17.45
N LEU A 41 3.14 12.49 17.60
CA LEU A 41 3.38 13.86 18.07
C LEU A 41 3.95 13.88 19.49
N SER A 42 3.43 13.05 20.38
CA SER A 42 3.92 12.96 21.77
C SER A 42 5.37 12.43 21.83
N CYS A 43 5.67 11.38 21.08
CA CYS A 43 7.02 10.81 20.99
C CYS A 43 8.02 11.82 20.43
N THR A 44 7.67 12.53 19.34
CA THR A 44 8.57 13.52 18.76
C THR A 44 8.80 14.70 19.69
N ALA A 45 7.77 15.16 20.41
CA ALA A 45 7.91 16.19 21.43
C ALA A 45 8.86 15.75 22.56
N MET A 46 8.77 14.50 23.02
CA MET A 46 9.69 13.95 24.05
C MET A 46 11.13 13.86 23.52
N VAL A 47 11.32 13.35 22.30
CA VAL A 47 12.65 13.22 21.69
C VAL A 47 13.30 14.59 21.51
N VAL A 48 12.56 15.58 21.00
CA VAL A 48 13.06 16.94 20.80
C VAL A 48 13.37 17.60 22.14
N SER A 49 12.55 17.36 23.19
CA SER A 49 12.82 17.85 24.55
C SER A 49 14.10 17.26 25.11
N TYR A 50 14.29 15.95 24.96
CA TYR A 50 15.51 15.25 25.40
C TYR A 50 16.75 15.77 24.66
N TRP A 51 16.66 15.89 23.34
CA TRP A 51 17.76 16.37 22.50
C TRP A 51 18.18 17.78 22.83
N ARG A 52 17.21 18.67 23.08
CA ARG A 52 17.46 20.03 23.58
C ARG A 52 18.22 20.05 24.88
N PHE A 53 17.93 19.13 25.80
CA PHE A 53 18.62 19.00 27.08
C PHE A 53 20.09 18.55 26.90
N VAL A 54 20.29 17.49 26.08
CA VAL A 54 21.63 16.92 25.84
C VAL A 54 22.61 17.97 25.26
N TYR A 55 22.11 18.83 24.36
CA TYR A 55 22.94 19.87 23.72
C TYR A 55 22.94 21.21 24.47
N GLN A 56 22.46 21.22 25.71
CA GLN A 56 22.57 22.37 26.64
C GLN A 56 22.20 23.74 26.08
N VAL A 57 21.14 23.80 25.34
CA VAL A 57 20.68 25.08 24.80
C VAL A 57 20.17 26.02 25.90
N HIS A 58 19.79 25.48 27.10
CA HIS A 58 19.41 26.27 28.29
C HIS A 58 19.44 25.40 29.57
N PRO A 59 19.68 26.02 30.72
CA PRO A 59 19.81 25.37 32.04
C PRO A 59 18.48 25.00 32.70
N ASP A 60 17.39 24.81 31.92
CA ASP A 60 16.13 24.35 32.48
C ASP A 60 16.27 22.92 32.99
N PRO A 61 15.82 22.61 34.21
CA PRO A 61 15.92 21.27 34.75
C PRO A 61 15.09 20.33 33.83
N MET A 62 15.73 19.26 33.37
CA MET A 62 15.14 18.24 32.51
C MET A 62 13.77 17.76 33.02
N GLY A 63 13.63 17.64 34.35
CA GLY A 63 12.38 17.21 34.99
C GLY A 63 11.21 18.15 34.72
N ALA A 64 11.41 19.46 34.84
CA ALA A 64 10.35 20.45 34.65
C ALA A 64 9.80 20.44 33.18
N THR A 65 10.70 20.26 32.20
CA THR A 65 10.30 20.15 30.79
C THR A 65 9.55 18.85 30.52
N GLN A 66 10.03 17.72 31.06
CA GLN A 66 9.37 16.42 30.88
C GLN A 66 8.00 16.39 31.55
N ASP A 67 7.88 16.86 32.79
CA ASP A 67 6.62 16.95 33.50
C ASP A 67 5.60 17.82 32.73
N THR A 68 6.08 18.90 32.11
CA THR A 68 5.21 19.76 31.32
C THR A 68 4.80 19.09 30.02
N VAL A 69 5.69 18.36 29.34
CA VAL A 69 5.35 17.56 28.14
C VAL A 69 4.24 16.55 28.50
N PHE A 70 4.37 15.81 29.59
CA PHE A 70 3.34 14.86 30.02
C PHE A 70 2.00 15.53 30.34
N ARG A 71 2.00 16.71 30.98
CA ARG A 71 0.77 17.47 31.27
C ARG A 71 0.12 18.02 30.01
N VAL A 72 0.89 18.32 28.96
CA VAL A 72 0.40 18.87 27.70
C VAL A 72 -0.14 17.77 26.75
N ILE A 73 0.22 16.49 26.96
CA ILE A 73 -0.26 15.38 26.11
C ILE A 73 -1.80 15.34 25.97
N PRO A 74 -2.61 15.46 27.06
CA PRO A 74 -4.07 15.46 26.93
C PRO A 74 -4.58 16.66 26.10
N LEU A 75 -3.91 17.82 26.23
CA LEU A 75 -4.23 19.01 25.45
C LEU A 75 -3.90 18.81 23.97
N VAL A 76 -2.74 18.23 23.64
CA VAL A 76 -2.37 17.87 22.27
C VAL A 76 -3.39 16.90 21.68
N PHE A 77 -3.80 15.89 22.47
CA PHE A 77 -4.83 14.95 22.08
C PHE A 77 -6.14 15.64 21.72
N LEU A 78 -6.61 16.57 22.55
CA LEU A 78 -7.83 17.32 22.34
C LEU A 78 -7.74 18.22 21.10
N ILE A 79 -6.65 18.97 20.96
CA ILE A 79 -6.41 19.84 19.80
C ILE A 79 -6.37 19.02 18.52
N GLN A 80 -5.63 17.89 18.51
CA GLN A 80 -5.52 17.00 17.36
C GLN A 80 -6.89 16.40 16.99
N ALA A 81 -7.71 16.04 17.97
CA ALA A 81 -9.06 15.54 17.73
C ALA A 81 -9.94 16.59 17.05
N ILE A 82 -9.97 17.80 17.60
CA ILE A 82 -10.81 18.90 17.09
C ILE A 82 -10.32 19.33 15.70
N VAL A 83 -9.04 19.66 15.57
CA VAL A 83 -8.48 20.15 14.30
C VAL A 83 -8.53 19.06 13.22
N GLY A 84 -8.18 17.82 13.55
CA GLY A 84 -8.24 16.70 12.62
C GLY A 84 -9.66 16.38 12.17
N TYR A 85 -10.66 16.57 13.04
CA TYR A 85 -12.07 16.45 12.68
C TYR A 85 -12.52 17.57 11.74
N VAL A 86 -12.15 18.83 12.03
CA VAL A 86 -12.51 20.01 11.23
C VAL A 86 -11.85 19.95 9.84
N VAL A 87 -10.56 19.65 9.77
CA VAL A 87 -9.82 19.49 8.50
C VAL A 87 -10.31 18.25 7.74
N GLY A 88 -10.93 17.29 8.45
CA GLY A 88 -11.51 16.09 7.87
C GLY A 88 -10.48 14.98 7.59
N ILE A 89 -9.30 15.04 8.22
CA ILE A 89 -8.24 14.05 7.98
C ILE A 89 -8.64 12.65 8.44
N TYR A 90 -9.52 12.55 9.43
CA TYR A 90 -10.07 11.28 9.96
C TYR A 90 -11.45 10.94 9.40
N ARG A 91 -12.10 11.85 8.64
CA ARG A 91 -13.46 11.67 8.08
C ARG A 91 -13.45 11.29 6.61
N ARG A 92 -12.50 11.81 5.84
CA ARG A 92 -12.45 11.60 4.39
C ARG A 92 -11.80 10.26 4.06
N ARG A 93 -12.34 9.59 3.02
CA ARG A 93 -11.69 8.44 2.41
C ARG A 93 -10.54 8.94 1.52
N TRP A 94 -9.40 9.22 2.12
CA TRP A 94 -8.23 9.59 1.35
C TRP A 94 -7.78 8.40 0.50
N ARG A 95 -7.50 8.66 -0.75
CA ARG A 95 -6.80 7.68 -1.58
C ARG A 95 -5.37 7.65 -1.03
N TYR A 96 -5.06 6.62 -0.26
CA TYR A 96 -3.82 6.50 0.51
C TYR A 96 -2.58 6.89 -0.30
N GLY A 97 -1.74 7.80 0.25
CA GLY A 97 -0.53 8.29 -0.39
C GLY A 97 -0.76 9.38 -1.44
N SER A 98 -1.90 10.07 -1.40
CA SER A 98 -2.12 11.26 -2.22
C SER A 98 -1.41 12.48 -1.60
N PHE A 99 -1.00 13.44 -2.46
CA PHE A 99 -0.49 14.74 -2.01
C PHE A 99 -1.48 15.45 -1.07
N ASP A 100 -2.78 15.24 -1.26
CA ASP A 100 -3.84 15.78 -0.41
C ASP A 100 -3.77 15.25 1.03
N GLU A 101 -3.38 13.99 1.23
CA GLU A 101 -3.23 13.43 2.58
C GLU A 101 -2.06 14.09 3.32
N ILE A 102 -0.92 14.29 2.63
CA ILE A 102 0.24 14.98 3.19
C ILE A 102 -0.11 16.44 3.48
N ALA A 103 -0.79 17.12 2.57
CA ALA A 103 -1.27 18.49 2.76
C ALA A 103 -2.23 18.59 3.96
N GLY A 104 -3.12 17.60 4.12
CA GLY A 104 -4.00 17.51 5.29
C GLY A 104 -3.25 17.35 6.62
N LEU A 105 -2.20 16.51 6.65
CA LEU A 105 -1.32 16.35 7.82
C LEU A 105 -0.61 17.67 8.17
N LEU A 106 0.01 18.30 7.17
CA LEU A 106 0.71 19.56 7.35
C LEU A 106 -0.25 20.65 7.86
N THR A 107 -1.43 20.78 7.26
CA THR A 107 -2.44 21.75 7.66
C THR A 107 -2.89 21.51 9.11
N THR A 108 -3.25 20.28 9.45
CA THR A 108 -3.67 19.91 10.81
C THR A 108 -2.59 20.22 11.83
N THR A 109 -1.34 19.83 11.54
CA THR A 109 -0.20 20.07 12.45
C THR A 109 0.11 21.55 12.58
N THR A 110 0.10 22.31 11.48
CA THR A 110 0.37 23.76 11.51
C THR A 110 -0.67 24.50 12.36
N ILE A 111 -1.95 24.17 12.20
CA ILE A 111 -3.03 24.74 13.01
C ILE A 111 -2.84 24.33 14.48
N SER A 112 -2.51 23.08 14.77
CA SER A 112 -2.26 22.59 16.13
C SER A 112 -1.09 23.31 16.80
N ILE A 113 0.02 23.51 16.06
CA ILE A 113 1.17 24.30 16.52
C ILE A 113 0.75 25.74 16.85
N ALA A 114 0.00 26.38 15.95
CA ALA A 114 -0.48 27.76 16.16
C ALA A 114 -1.35 27.88 17.42
N ILE A 115 -2.27 26.95 17.64
CA ILE A 115 -3.13 26.90 18.83
C ILE A 115 -2.27 26.70 20.09
N LEU A 116 -1.31 25.78 20.10
CA LEU A 116 -0.45 25.54 21.26
C LEU A 116 0.43 26.75 21.58
N LEU A 117 0.98 27.43 20.57
CA LEU A 117 1.75 28.66 20.78
C LEU A 117 0.89 29.80 21.31
N PHE A 118 -0.34 29.93 20.82
CA PHE A 118 -1.32 30.88 21.29
C PHE A 118 -1.70 30.62 22.76
N LEU A 119 -2.07 29.39 23.11
CA LEU A 119 -2.38 29.01 24.48
C LEU A 119 -1.21 29.28 25.44
N ARG A 120 0.00 28.95 25.01
CA ARG A 120 1.23 29.23 25.80
C ARG A 120 1.44 30.72 26.05
N PHE A 121 0.97 31.61 25.18
CA PHE A 121 1.07 33.05 25.38
C PHE A 121 0.19 33.52 26.55
N PHE A 122 -1.00 32.93 26.71
CA PHE A 122 -1.96 33.31 27.74
C PHE A 122 -1.76 32.54 29.06
N ASP A 123 -1.36 31.28 28.97
CA ASP A 123 -1.20 30.42 30.13
C ASP A 123 0.30 30.27 30.50
N LYS A 124 0.71 30.96 31.58
CA LYS A 124 2.09 30.91 32.10
C LYS A 124 2.47 29.52 32.62
N SER A 125 1.49 28.64 32.92
CA SER A 125 1.76 27.26 33.35
C SER A 125 2.38 26.43 32.24
N LEU A 126 2.20 26.84 30.98
CA LEU A 126 2.81 26.23 29.79
C LEU A 126 4.21 26.78 29.46
N ASN A 127 4.72 27.75 30.22
CA ASN A 127 6.05 28.33 29.98
C ASN A 127 7.20 27.32 30.01
N PRO A 128 7.21 26.28 30.87
CA PRO A 128 8.22 25.24 30.83
C PRO A 128 8.19 24.40 29.52
N TYR A 129 7.10 24.48 28.72
CA TYR A 129 7.02 23.81 27.43
C TYR A 129 7.68 24.67 26.33
N PRO A 130 8.91 24.32 25.86
CA PRO A 130 9.68 25.22 25.00
C PRO A 130 9.04 25.39 23.62
N ARG A 131 9.11 26.62 23.08
CA ARG A 131 8.56 26.92 21.72
C ARG A 131 9.19 26.04 20.65
N SER A 132 10.50 25.75 20.76
CA SER A 132 11.21 24.86 19.85
C SER A 132 10.66 23.45 19.86
N VAL A 133 10.23 22.92 21.02
CA VAL A 133 9.62 21.60 21.13
C VAL A 133 8.26 21.56 20.41
N ILE A 134 7.47 22.63 20.54
CA ILE A 134 6.16 22.72 19.85
C ILE A 134 6.38 22.73 18.33
N VAL A 135 7.29 23.57 17.83
CA VAL A 135 7.49 23.74 16.39
C VAL A 135 8.25 22.56 15.78
N VAL A 136 9.43 22.25 16.31
CA VAL A 136 10.30 21.19 15.76
C VAL A 136 9.67 19.82 15.99
N GLY A 137 9.13 19.57 17.20
CA GLY A 137 8.42 18.33 17.53
C GLY A 137 7.16 18.13 16.67
N GLY A 138 6.40 19.20 16.42
CA GLY A 138 5.23 19.16 15.54
C GLY A 138 5.59 18.77 14.10
N PHE A 139 6.55 19.46 13.50
CA PHE A 139 6.98 19.13 12.13
C PHE A 139 7.66 17.74 12.03
N ALA A 140 8.49 17.36 13.00
CA ALA A 140 9.05 16.02 13.08
C ALA A 140 7.92 14.96 13.18
N GLY A 141 6.85 15.28 13.91
CA GLY A 141 5.67 14.45 14.02
C GLY A 141 4.97 14.18 12.69
N VAL A 142 4.96 15.16 11.77
CA VAL A 142 4.39 14.97 10.41
C VAL A 142 5.11 13.85 9.67
N PHE A 143 6.44 13.80 9.74
CA PHE A 143 7.22 12.72 9.10
C PHE A 143 6.88 11.35 9.70
N LEU A 144 6.76 11.28 11.03
CA LEU A 144 6.43 10.03 11.69
C LEU A 144 4.98 9.59 11.38
N MET A 145 4.03 10.53 11.34
CA MET A 145 2.66 10.26 10.93
C MET A 145 2.56 9.79 9.47
N ALA A 146 3.29 10.44 8.56
CA ALA A 146 3.36 10.03 7.15
C ALA A 146 4.00 8.65 6.99
N ALA A 147 5.11 8.38 7.70
CA ALA A 147 5.76 7.07 7.71
C ALA A 147 4.84 5.97 8.22
N ASN A 148 4.13 6.22 9.33
CA ASN A 148 3.15 5.27 9.88
C ASN A 148 2.03 4.94 8.89
N ARG A 149 1.49 5.94 8.19
CA ARG A 149 0.48 5.74 7.13
C ARG A 149 1.02 4.95 5.95
N TYR A 150 2.27 5.22 5.56
CA TYR A 150 2.93 4.48 4.50
C TYR A 150 3.13 3.00 4.87
N VAL A 151 3.64 2.73 6.08
CA VAL A 151 3.79 1.36 6.61
C VAL A 151 2.44 0.64 6.67
N TRP A 152 1.39 1.31 7.17
CA TRP A 152 0.05 0.74 7.22
C TRP A 152 -0.49 0.41 5.83
N ARG A 153 -0.19 1.26 4.85
CA ARG A 153 -0.51 0.99 3.44
C ARG A 153 0.20 -0.26 2.92
N LEU A 154 1.52 -0.37 3.14
CA LEU A 154 2.30 -1.54 2.71
C LEU A 154 1.75 -2.85 3.32
N ILE A 155 1.47 -2.84 4.63
CA ILE A 155 0.89 -4.00 5.33
C ILE A 155 -0.46 -4.37 4.71
N ARG A 156 -1.33 -3.38 4.49
CA ARG A 156 -2.66 -3.61 3.91
C ARG A 156 -2.58 -4.10 2.46
N GLU A 157 -1.63 -3.61 1.69
CA GLU A 157 -1.41 -4.02 0.31
C GLU A 157 -0.91 -5.48 0.23
N GLN A 158 -0.02 -5.88 1.14
CA GLN A 158 0.42 -7.27 1.26
C GLN A 158 -0.69 -8.22 1.73
N LEU A 159 -1.50 -7.80 2.72
CA LEU A 159 -2.62 -8.61 3.22
C LEU A 159 -3.75 -8.77 2.20
N ARG A 160 -3.80 -7.93 1.17
CA ARG A 160 -4.81 -8.02 0.09
C ARG A 160 -4.39 -8.89 -1.08
N ARG A 161 -3.14 -9.32 -1.14
CA ARG A 161 -2.69 -10.21 -2.22
C ARG A 161 -3.37 -11.58 -2.10
N PRO A 162 -3.76 -12.20 -3.22
CA PRO A 162 -4.22 -13.58 -3.22
C PRO A 162 -3.16 -14.48 -2.58
N THR A 163 -3.59 -15.48 -1.81
CA THR A 163 -2.68 -16.41 -1.14
C THR A 163 -2.32 -17.55 -2.09
N GLU A 164 -1.08 -18.01 -2.05
CA GLU A 164 -0.60 -19.15 -2.87
C GLU A 164 -1.43 -20.42 -2.72
N ASP A 165 -2.05 -20.63 -1.55
CA ASP A 165 -2.85 -21.83 -1.26
C ASP A 165 -4.24 -21.82 -1.93
N THR A 166 -4.71 -20.66 -2.39
CA THR A 166 -6.08 -20.50 -2.89
C THR A 166 -6.14 -20.02 -4.35
N ALA A 167 -5.03 -19.56 -4.90
CA ALA A 167 -4.99 -18.98 -6.24
C ALA A 167 -4.01 -19.73 -7.15
N THR A 168 -4.41 -19.90 -8.40
CA THR A 168 -3.57 -20.49 -9.44
C THR A 168 -2.43 -19.53 -9.81
N LYS A 169 -1.18 -19.99 -9.71
CA LYS A 169 0.00 -19.20 -10.13
C LYS A 169 0.01 -19.03 -11.65
N ILE A 170 0.08 -17.78 -12.11
CA ILE A 170 0.10 -17.45 -13.53
C ILE A 170 1.34 -16.66 -13.94
N LEU A 171 1.85 -16.93 -15.12
CA LEU A 171 2.76 -16.04 -15.85
C LEU A 171 1.91 -15.15 -16.78
N VAL A 172 2.29 -13.88 -16.90
CA VAL A 172 1.58 -12.91 -17.74
C VAL A 172 2.47 -12.56 -18.94
N TYR A 173 2.01 -12.86 -20.13
CA TYR A 173 2.71 -12.49 -21.36
C TYR A 173 2.27 -11.12 -21.83
N GLY A 174 3.21 -10.17 -21.83
CA GLY A 174 3.02 -8.75 -22.08
C GLY A 174 3.13 -7.91 -20.82
N ALA A 175 4.25 -7.15 -20.70
CA ALA A 175 4.49 -6.18 -19.62
C ALA A 175 4.12 -4.74 -20.03
N GLY A 176 3.31 -4.60 -21.08
CA GLY A 176 2.71 -3.33 -21.51
C GLY A 176 1.51 -2.93 -20.65
N GLU A 177 0.84 -1.85 -21.02
CA GLU A 177 -0.23 -1.24 -20.25
C GLU A 177 -1.36 -2.21 -19.89
N GLY A 178 -1.80 -3.05 -20.85
CA GLY A 178 -2.85 -4.06 -20.61
C GLY A 178 -2.44 -5.11 -19.57
N GLY A 179 -1.21 -5.63 -19.66
CA GLY A 179 -0.67 -6.61 -18.71
C GLY A 179 -0.49 -6.01 -17.32
N ILE A 180 0.04 -4.79 -17.23
CA ILE A 180 0.20 -4.05 -15.96
C ILE A 180 -1.16 -3.82 -15.30
N GLN A 181 -2.15 -3.37 -16.05
CA GLN A 181 -3.49 -3.13 -15.55
C GLN A 181 -4.15 -4.42 -15.04
N MET A 182 -4.01 -5.52 -15.79
CA MET A 182 -4.56 -6.80 -15.39
C MET A 182 -3.88 -7.32 -14.12
N VAL A 183 -2.55 -7.32 -14.04
CA VAL A 183 -1.81 -7.73 -12.85
C VAL A 183 -2.20 -6.90 -11.63
N ASN A 184 -2.30 -5.57 -11.77
CA ASN A 184 -2.77 -4.70 -10.70
C ASN A 184 -4.18 -5.06 -10.24
N THR A 185 -5.07 -5.40 -11.16
CA THR A 185 -6.44 -5.80 -10.86
C THR A 185 -6.48 -7.12 -10.09
N LEU A 186 -5.71 -8.12 -10.52
CA LEU A 186 -5.60 -9.42 -9.85
C LEU A 186 -5.02 -9.30 -8.45
N LEU A 187 -3.92 -8.56 -8.28
CA LEU A 187 -3.25 -8.37 -6.99
C LEU A 187 -4.08 -7.57 -5.99
N ARG A 188 -4.98 -6.69 -6.45
CA ARG A 188 -5.87 -5.90 -5.59
C ARG A 188 -7.13 -6.65 -5.17
N ASN A 189 -7.43 -7.77 -5.79
CA ASN A 189 -8.59 -8.59 -5.47
C ASN A 189 -8.20 -9.82 -4.66
N PRO A 190 -8.43 -9.83 -3.34
CA PRO A 190 -8.08 -10.97 -2.48
C PRO A 190 -8.80 -12.27 -2.82
N SER A 191 -9.93 -12.16 -3.52
CA SER A 191 -10.74 -13.30 -3.98
C SER A 191 -10.38 -13.71 -5.41
N SER A 192 -9.28 -13.19 -5.97
CA SER A 192 -8.81 -13.58 -7.29
C SER A 192 -8.44 -15.05 -7.29
N SER A 193 -8.93 -15.79 -8.27
CA SER A 193 -8.53 -17.18 -8.52
C SER A 193 -7.13 -17.28 -9.13
N TYR A 194 -6.49 -16.15 -9.46
CA TYR A 194 -5.18 -16.09 -10.10
C TYR A 194 -4.19 -15.24 -9.32
N LEU A 195 -2.96 -15.76 -9.16
CA LEU A 195 -1.83 -15.06 -8.55
C LEU A 195 -0.73 -14.84 -9.61
N PRO A 196 -0.52 -13.61 -10.09
CA PRO A 196 0.59 -13.30 -11.00
C PRO A 196 1.93 -13.45 -10.28
N VAL A 197 2.81 -14.31 -10.81
CA VAL A 197 4.14 -14.62 -10.24
C VAL A 197 5.30 -14.19 -11.11
N GLY A 198 5.07 -13.79 -12.36
CA GLY A 198 6.07 -13.28 -13.29
C GLY A 198 5.46 -12.74 -14.56
N PHE A 199 6.17 -11.81 -15.19
CA PHE A 199 5.91 -11.37 -16.55
C PHE A 199 6.88 -12.01 -17.52
N ILE A 200 6.40 -12.23 -18.74
CA ILE A 200 7.19 -12.55 -19.94
C ILE A 200 6.93 -11.44 -20.96
N ASP A 201 7.97 -10.81 -21.46
CA ASP A 201 7.85 -9.75 -22.45
C ASP A 201 9.06 -9.79 -23.42
N ASP A 202 8.79 -9.70 -24.71
CA ASP A 202 9.86 -9.76 -25.72
C ASP A 202 10.66 -8.46 -25.85
N ASN A 203 10.18 -7.36 -25.25
CA ASN A 203 10.93 -6.12 -25.22
C ASN A 203 12.09 -6.22 -24.19
N PRO A 204 13.35 -6.16 -24.62
CA PRO A 204 14.49 -6.24 -23.71
C PRO A 204 14.53 -5.12 -22.65
N ASP A 205 13.93 -3.96 -22.95
CA ASP A 205 13.93 -2.81 -22.03
C ASP A 205 13.07 -3.06 -20.78
N THR A 206 12.13 -3.99 -20.88
CA THR A 206 11.30 -4.39 -19.73
C THR A 206 11.97 -5.43 -18.85
N HIS A 207 12.97 -6.12 -19.36
CA HIS A 207 13.69 -7.11 -18.60
C HIS A 207 14.38 -6.47 -17.39
N ARG A 208 14.41 -7.14 -16.24
CA ARG A 208 14.89 -6.67 -14.94
C ARG A 208 13.96 -5.66 -14.22
N LEU A 209 12.84 -5.28 -14.81
CA LEU A 209 11.84 -4.50 -14.11
C LEU A 209 11.05 -5.37 -13.14
N SER A 210 10.59 -4.76 -12.08
CA SER A 210 9.57 -5.34 -11.19
C SER A 210 8.35 -4.43 -11.22
N ILE A 211 7.24 -4.93 -11.72
CA ILE A 211 6.00 -4.19 -11.91
C ILE A 211 5.01 -4.64 -10.84
N SER A 212 4.64 -3.75 -9.94
CA SER A 212 3.77 -4.06 -8.79
C SER A 212 4.28 -5.20 -7.91
N GLY A 213 5.63 -5.37 -7.87
CA GLY A 213 6.31 -6.44 -7.15
C GLY A 213 6.30 -7.80 -7.87
N VAL A 214 5.90 -7.84 -9.16
CA VAL A 214 5.99 -9.02 -10.04
C VAL A 214 7.16 -8.80 -11.00
N PRO A 215 8.17 -9.69 -11.04
CA PRO A 215 9.35 -9.50 -11.87
C PRO A 215 9.04 -9.80 -13.35
N VAL A 216 9.70 -9.09 -14.26
CA VAL A 216 9.80 -9.47 -15.67
C VAL A 216 10.99 -10.42 -15.81
N ILE A 217 10.73 -11.68 -16.17
CA ILE A 217 11.75 -12.77 -16.14
C ILE A 217 12.54 -12.80 -17.43
N GLY A 218 11.93 -12.43 -18.55
CA GLY A 218 12.57 -12.43 -19.86
C GLY A 218 11.54 -12.49 -20.99
N GLY A 219 12.01 -12.76 -22.21
CA GLY A 219 11.16 -12.93 -23.38
C GLY A 219 10.53 -14.32 -23.49
N ARG A 220 9.83 -14.58 -24.60
CA ARG A 220 9.15 -15.86 -24.87
C ARG A 220 10.05 -17.09 -24.75
N ASP A 221 11.33 -16.97 -25.04
CA ASP A 221 12.29 -18.08 -24.95
C ASP A 221 12.62 -18.45 -23.50
N SER A 222 12.38 -17.52 -22.56
CA SER A 222 12.56 -17.77 -21.12
C SER A 222 11.33 -18.41 -20.45
N LEU A 223 10.27 -18.74 -21.20
CA LEU A 223 9.02 -19.27 -20.64
C LEU A 223 9.21 -20.56 -19.84
N ALA A 224 10.07 -21.49 -20.32
CA ALA A 224 10.36 -22.74 -19.63
C ALA A 224 11.08 -22.49 -18.30
N GLU A 225 12.07 -21.59 -18.29
CA GLU A 225 12.80 -21.19 -17.09
C GLU A 225 11.89 -20.48 -16.09
N ALA A 226 11.04 -19.55 -16.56
CA ALA A 226 10.09 -18.83 -15.76
C ALA A 226 9.09 -19.78 -15.08
N ARG A 227 8.56 -20.76 -15.82
CA ARG A 227 7.69 -21.81 -15.26
C ARG A 227 8.41 -22.59 -14.16
N GLY A 228 9.64 -23.03 -14.42
CA GLY A 228 10.44 -23.78 -13.44
C GLY A 228 10.73 -23.00 -12.16
N LYS A 229 11.03 -21.71 -12.27
CA LYS A 229 11.33 -20.83 -11.13
C LYS A 229 10.10 -20.47 -10.31
N THR A 230 8.94 -20.27 -10.96
CA THR A 230 7.75 -19.75 -10.31
C THR A 230 6.74 -20.82 -9.93
N GLY A 231 6.80 -21.98 -10.57
CA GLY A 231 5.78 -23.03 -10.43
C GLY A 231 4.44 -22.65 -11.07
N ALA A 232 4.42 -21.71 -12.00
CA ALA A 232 3.19 -21.29 -12.67
C ALA A 232 2.63 -22.43 -13.55
N THR A 233 1.33 -22.63 -13.48
CA THR A 233 0.61 -23.65 -14.24
C THR A 233 -0.19 -23.06 -15.41
N THR A 234 -0.37 -21.75 -15.43
CA THR A 234 -1.18 -21.05 -16.43
C THR A 234 -0.40 -19.88 -17.02
N LEU A 235 -0.54 -19.67 -18.32
CA LEU A 235 -0.07 -18.49 -19.04
C LEU A 235 -1.26 -17.61 -19.40
N LEU A 236 -1.22 -16.34 -19.00
CA LEU A 236 -2.20 -15.34 -19.38
C LEU A 236 -1.62 -14.42 -20.45
N ILE A 237 -2.19 -14.44 -21.65
CA ILE A 237 -1.82 -13.52 -22.74
C ILE A 237 -2.57 -12.21 -22.52
N ALA A 238 -1.81 -11.14 -22.23
CA ALA A 238 -2.35 -9.82 -21.87
C ALA A 238 -1.85 -8.72 -22.82
N ILE A 239 -1.82 -9.02 -24.12
CA ILE A 239 -1.47 -8.10 -25.20
C ILE A 239 -2.70 -7.87 -26.06
N PRO A 240 -3.47 -6.77 -25.85
CA PRO A 240 -4.71 -6.53 -26.61
C PRO A 240 -4.49 -6.35 -28.11
N SER A 241 -3.29 -5.97 -28.52
CA SER A 241 -2.88 -5.77 -29.93
C SER A 241 -2.18 -6.96 -30.54
N ALA A 242 -2.12 -8.11 -29.84
CA ALA A 242 -1.45 -9.29 -30.37
C ALA A 242 -2.16 -9.79 -31.63
N ASP A 243 -1.39 -10.10 -32.65
CA ASP A 243 -1.89 -10.79 -33.81
C ASP A 243 -2.03 -12.31 -33.54
N SER A 244 -2.81 -12.99 -34.40
CA SER A 244 -3.05 -14.42 -34.23
C SER A 244 -1.77 -15.26 -34.36
N SER A 245 -0.75 -14.81 -35.10
CA SER A 245 0.52 -15.52 -35.27
C SER A 245 1.29 -15.55 -33.95
N LEU A 246 1.31 -14.41 -33.24
CA LEU A 246 1.94 -14.31 -31.92
C LEU A 246 1.19 -15.16 -30.88
N ILE A 247 -0.15 -15.08 -30.89
CA ILE A 247 -0.99 -15.88 -29.98
C ILE A 247 -0.74 -17.37 -30.18
N ASN A 248 -0.68 -17.81 -31.45
CA ASN A 248 -0.40 -19.19 -31.81
C ASN A 248 0.99 -19.67 -31.35
N ASP A 249 2.05 -18.87 -31.59
CA ASP A 249 3.41 -19.22 -31.19
C ASP A 249 3.52 -19.40 -29.68
N ILE A 250 3.07 -18.38 -28.93
CA ILE A 250 3.23 -18.40 -27.47
C ILE A 250 2.32 -19.44 -26.80
N SER A 251 1.10 -19.66 -27.34
CA SER A 251 0.19 -20.70 -26.87
C SER A 251 0.77 -22.10 -27.10
N SER A 252 1.33 -22.37 -28.28
CA SER A 252 1.96 -23.65 -28.59
C SER A 252 3.16 -23.92 -27.67
N ARG A 253 3.97 -22.91 -27.37
CA ARG A 253 5.09 -23.01 -26.42
C ARG A 253 4.61 -23.34 -25.02
N ALA A 254 3.57 -22.64 -24.54
CA ALA A 254 2.99 -22.88 -23.21
C ALA A 254 2.38 -24.28 -23.10
N GLN A 255 1.62 -24.72 -24.10
CA GLN A 255 1.03 -26.06 -24.14
C GLN A 255 2.07 -27.18 -24.15
N LYS A 256 3.18 -27.03 -24.90
CA LYS A 256 4.31 -27.97 -24.87
C LYS A 256 4.94 -28.09 -23.49
N LEU A 257 4.86 -27.04 -22.69
CA LEU A 257 5.30 -27.04 -21.29
C LEU A 257 4.22 -27.53 -20.33
N GLY A 258 3.04 -27.96 -20.79
CA GLY A 258 1.92 -28.40 -19.97
C GLY A 258 1.31 -27.28 -19.14
N MET A 259 1.26 -26.07 -19.70
CA MET A 259 0.58 -24.91 -19.09
C MET A 259 -0.79 -24.69 -19.75
N ASP A 260 -1.77 -24.34 -18.94
CA ASP A 260 -3.05 -23.81 -19.45
C ASP A 260 -2.83 -22.42 -20.05
N VAL A 261 -3.57 -22.10 -21.11
CA VAL A 261 -3.46 -20.81 -21.78
C VAL A 261 -4.79 -20.08 -21.67
N LYS A 262 -4.71 -18.85 -21.16
CA LYS A 262 -5.84 -17.93 -21.08
C LYS A 262 -5.49 -16.61 -21.75
N ILE A 263 -6.51 -15.87 -22.15
CA ILE A 263 -6.34 -14.59 -22.86
C ILE A 263 -7.22 -13.51 -22.23
N VAL A 264 -6.68 -12.30 -22.24
CA VAL A 264 -7.47 -11.09 -22.03
C VAL A 264 -7.93 -10.61 -23.41
N PRO A 265 -9.24 -10.65 -23.72
CA PRO A 265 -9.71 -10.21 -25.02
C PRO A 265 -9.38 -8.74 -25.26
N PRO A 266 -9.15 -8.33 -26.53
CA PRO A 266 -8.95 -6.92 -26.87
C PRO A 266 -10.20 -6.13 -26.50
N VAL A 267 -10.11 -5.29 -25.49
CA VAL A 267 -11.17 -4.37 -25.12
C VAL A 267 -11.10 -3.21 -26.08
N GLN A 268 -12.06 -3.08 -26.97
CA GLN A 268 -12.09 -2.02 -28.00
C GLN A 268 -12.13 -0.60 -27.41
N ASN A 269 -12.42 -0.48 -26.08
CA ASN A 269 -12.47 0.78 -25.35
C ASN A 269 -11.86 0.61 -23.95
N LEU A 270 -10.53 0.44 -23.86
CA LEU A 270 -9.79 0.47 -22.59
C LEU A 270 -10.07 1.73 -21.74
N ASN A 271 -10.52 2.81 -22.36
CA ASN A 271 -10.89 4.05 -21.68
C ASN A 271 -12.28 4.04 -21.04
N GLU A 272 -13.16 3.09 -21.38
CA GLU A 272 -14.55 3.11 -20.92
C GLU A 272 -14.81 2.16 -19.75
N ARG A 273 -14.03 1.07 -19.62
CA ARG A 273 -14.19 0.10 -18.55
C ARG A 273 -12.84 -0.47 -18.08
N PRO A 274 -12.54 -0.41 -16.76
CA PRO A 274 -11.33 -1.05 -16.22
C PRO A 274 -11.43 -2.57 -16.37
N LEU A 275 -10.29 -3.21 -16.70
CA LEU A 275 -10.17 -4.66 -16.77
C LEU A 275 -10.58 -5.31 -15.44
N SER A 276 -11.29 -6.44 -15.51
CA SER A 276 -11.71 -7.22 -14.35
C SER A 276 -11.19 -8.67 -14.43
N PRO A 277 -11.08 -9.39 -13.30
CA PRO A 277 -10.70 -10.80 -13.33
C PRO A 277 -11.65 -11.67 -14.16
N GLY A 278 -12.92 -11.24 -14.33
CA GLY A 278 -13.91 -11.91 -15.17
C GLY A 278 -13.68 -11.76 -16.67
N ASP A 279 -12.77 -10.89 -17.09
CA ASP A 279 -12.40 -10.72 -18.50
C ASP A 279 -11.39 -11.79 -18.96
N ILE A 280 -10.81 -12.55 -18.03
CA ILE A 280 -9.92 -13.69 -18.34
C ILE A 280 -10.78 -14.86 -18.81
N ARG A 281 -10.54 -15.30 -20.04
CA ARG A 281 -11.22 -16.44 -20.61
C ARG A 281 -10.26 -17.45 -21.25
N ASP A 282 -10.76 -18.63 -21.50
CA ASP A 282 -10.02 -19.63 -22.26
C ASP A 282 -9.79 -19.16 -23.70
N LEU A 283 -8.69 -19.63 -24.26
CA LEU A 283 -8.35 -19.38 -25.66
C LEU A 283 -9.37 -20.09 -26.56
N THR A 284 -9.88 -19.39 -27.56
CA THR A 284 -10.83 -19.94 -28.54
C THR A 284 -10.18 -20.07 -29.92
N ASP A 285 -10.75 -20.91 -30.77
CA ASP A 285 -10.27 -21.08 -32.16
C ASP A 285 -10.29 -19.76 -32.95
N GLU A 286 -11.22 -18.85 -32.62
CA GLU A 286 -11.28 -17.52 -33.24
C GLU A 286 -10.04 -16.66 -32.91
N ASP A 287 -9.47 -16.80 -31.73
CA ASP A 287 -8.26 -16.06 -31.32
C ASP A 287 -7.05 -16.60 -32.09
N LEU A 288 -7.03 -17.88 -32.43
CA LEU A 288 -5.97 -18.54 -33.17
C LEU A 288 -6.03 -18.27 -34.68
N LEU A 289 -7.24 -18.19 -35.24
CA LEU A 289 -7.46 -18.03 -36.69
C LEU A 289 -7.41 -16.57 -37.14
N GLY A 290 -7.44 -15.63 -36.22
CA GLY A 290 -7.51 -14.19 -36.53
C GLY A 290 -8.90 -13.76 -37.02
N ARG A 291 -9.35 -12.59 -36.61
CA ARG A 291 -10.59 -12.01 -37.15
C ARG A 291 -10.44 -11.81 -38.67
N ARG A 292 -11.24 -12.51 -39.45
CA ARG A 292 -11.50 -12.08 -40.82
C ARG A 292 -12.08 -10.67 -40.76
N LYS A 293 -11.34 -9.71 -41.34
CA LYS A 293 -11.83 -8.34 -41.57
C LYS A 293 -13.04 -8.35 -42.47
#